data_c8064467f0f411128c294e2cfd1ae538
#
_entry.id   c8064467f0f411128c294e2cfd1ae538
#
_cell.length_a   1.000
_cell.length_b   1.000
_cell.length_c   1.000
_cell.angle_alpha   90.00
_cell.angle_beta   90.00
_cell.angle_gamma   90.00
#
_symmetry.space_group_name_H-M   'P 1'
#
loop_
_entity.id
_entity.type
_entity.pdbx_description
1 polymer ?
#
loop_
_entity_poly.entity_id
_entity_poly.type
_entity_poly.pdbx_seq_one_letter_code
_entity_poly.pdbx_strand_id
1 'polypeptide(L)'
;FRVPIITCFFYFKSQFKSRIKIFLYYNCMSAAKISVAKKAIDYIEKKLSIETVLGIGTGSTVNYFINELDAYKNLFRGAVSSSEASSQLLREKNIEVFSLNDVNQIDFYIDGADEVSPNNFLIKGGGGAHTREKIVAAAAQEFICIVDKTKMVDKLGAFPLPVEVIPEARSSVARKIVALGGKPIYRENFITDQGNHIIDVEEIDISEPEALEILLNNIPGVVDNGIFAFNKPEVVLVSD
;
A
#
# COMPACT_ATOMS: atom_id res chain seq x y z
N PHE A 1 -22.67 -49.04 15.94
CA PHE A 1 -21.40 -48.32 15.89
C PHE A 1 -21.52 -47.08 16.77
N ARG A 2 -20.89 -47.10 17.96
CA ARG A 2 -20.82 -45.95 18.87
C ARG A 2 -19.51 -45.21 18.57
N VAL A 3 -19.59 -44.02 18.03
CA VAL A 3 -18.46 -43.08 17.93
C VAL A 3 -18.25 -42.52 19.34
N PRO A 4 -17.03 -42.52 19.89
CA PRO A 4 -16.81 -42.03 21.25
C PRO A 4 -16.98 -40.49 21.31
N ILE A 5 -17.85 -40.05 22.22
CA ILE A 5 -18.18 -38.66 22.52
C ILE A 5 -16.93 -37.82 22.85
N ILE A 6 -15.84 -38.44 23.25
CA ILE A 6 -14.55 -37.80 23.60
C ILE A 6 -13.85 -37.20 22.39
N THR A 7 -13.94 -37.80 21.19
CA THR A 7 -13.28 -37.29 19.98
C THR A 7 -13.94 -36.01 19.47
N CYS A 8 -15.24 -35.86 19.68
CA CYS A 8 -16.00 -34.67 19.27
C CYS A 8 -15.65 -33.47 20.16
N PHE A 9 -15.36 -33.67 21.46
CA PHE A 9 -15.04 -32.61 22.41
C PHE A 9 -13.64 -31.98 22.16
N PHE A 10 -12.67 -32.80 21.72
CA PHE A 10 -11.33 -32.33 21.38
C PHE A 10 -11.33 -31.57 20.05
N TYR A 11 -12.10 -31.98 19.07
CA TYR A 11 -12.24 -31.31 17.78
C TYR A 11 -12.90 -29.92 17.93
N PHE A 12 -13.95 -29.81 18.74
CA PHE A 12 -14.64 -28.56 19.04
C PHE A 12 -13.73 -27.57 19.81
N LYS A 13 -12.93 -28.05 20.78
CA LYS A 13 -11.96 -27.19 21.52
C LYS A 13 -10.84 -26.66 20.63
N SER A 14 -10.36 -27.41 19.65
CA SER A 14 -9.33 -27.02 18.74
C SER A 14 -9.82 -25.94 17.74
N GLN A 15 -11.00 -26.12 17.20
CA GLN A 15 -11.69 -25.17 16.31
C GLN A 15 -12.03 -23.86 17.05
N PHE A 16 -12.46 -23.94 18.30
CA PHE A 16 -12.78 -22.77 19.12
C PHE A 16 -11.53 -21.97 19.49
N LYS A 17 -10.42 -22.64 19.85
CA LYS A 17 -9.13 -22.00 20.10
C LYS A 17 -8.55 -21.33 18.84
N SER A 18 -8.72 -21.94 17.66
CA SER A 18 -8.27 -21.34 16.41
C SER A 18 -9.09 -20.09 16.06
N ARG A 19 -10.41 -20.12 16.22
CA ARG A 19 -11.29 -18.96 15.99
C ARG A 19 -11.00 -17.82 16.95
N ILE A 20 -10.75 -18.09 18.22
CA ILE A 20 -10.35 -17.06 19.20
C ILE A 20 -8.98 -16.48 18.84
N LYS A 21 -7.98 -17.28 18.45
CA LYS A 21 -6.68 -16.79 18.01
C LYS A 21 -6.80 -15.89 16.77
N ILE A 22 -7.60 -16.29 15.79
CA ILE A 22 -7.87 -15.51 14.59
C ILE A 22 -8.57 -14.20 14.96
N PHE A 23 -9.60 -14.22 15.79
CA PHE A 23 -10.32 -13.04 16.26
C PHE A 23 -9.42 -12.07 17.03
N LEU A 24 -8.57 -12.55 17.93
CA LEU A 24 -7.60 -11.74 18.67
C LEU A 24 -6.52 -11.16 17.75
N TYR A 25 -6.07 -11.92 16.74
CA TYR A 25 -5.12 -11.47 15.74
C TYR A 25 -5.69 -10.31 14.88
N TYR A 26 -6.93 -10.46 14.38
CA TYR A 26 -7.60 -9.40 13.61
C TYR A 26 -7.84 -8.14 14.45
N ASN A 27 -8.24 -8.27 15.72
CA ASN A 27 -8.42 -7.14 16.61
C ASN A 27 -7.09 -6.43 16.92
N CYS A 28 -6.01 -7.16 17.12
CA CYS A 28 -4.68 -6.61 17.33
C CYS A 28 -4.18 -5.85 16.10
N MET A 29 -4.33 -6.44 14.89
CA MET A 29 -3.96 -5.76 13.64
C MET A 29 -4.80 -4.51 13.37
N SER A 30 -6.09 -4.53 13.68
CA SER A 30 -6.94 -3.35 13.55
C SER A 30 -6.52 -2.26 14.52
N ALA A 31 -6.19 -2.61 15.77
CA ALA A 31 -5.70 -1.65 16.77
C ALA A 31 -4.38 -0.99 16.36
N ALA A 32 -3.43 -1.77 15.81
CA ALA A 32 -2.18 -1.26 15.28
C ALA A 32 -2.39 -0.25 14.13
N LYS A 33 -3.28 -0.57 13.18
CA LYS A 33 -3.61 0.33 12.07
C LYS A 33 -4.30 1.61 12.52
N ILE A 34 -5.21 1.52 13.50
CA ILE A 34 -5.86 2.70 14.12
C ILE A 34 -4.81 3.55 14.83
N SER A 35 -3.90 2.93 15.59
CA SER A 35 -2.83 3.64 16.30
C SER A 35 -1.96 4.45 15.35
N VAL A 36 -1.48 3.85 14.25
CA VAL A 36 -0.63 4.56 13.30
C VAL A 36 -1.40 5.60 12.49
N ALA A 37 -2.68 5.39 12.20
CA ALA A 37 -3.54 6.38 11.57
C ALA A 37 -3.66 7.65 12.44
N LYS A 38 -3.86 7.48 13.76
CA LYS A 38 -3.87 8.59 14.72
C LYS A 38 -2.52 9.30 14.81
N LYS A 39 -1.41 8.56 14.87
CA LYS A 39 -0.06 9.15 14.82
C LYS A 39 0.13 10.03 13.58
N ALA A 40 -0.40 9.62 12.43
CA ALA A 40 -0.34 10.42 11.20
C ALA A 40 -1.18 11.71 11.31
N ILE A 41 -2.37 11.64 11.88
CA ILE A 41 -3.17 12.84 12.17
C ILE A 41 -2.40 13.78 13.12
N ASP A 42 -1.91 13.28 14.26
CA ASP A 42 -1.14 14.07 15.24
C ASP A 42 0.07 14.76 14.60
N TYR A 43 0.68 14.10 13.59
CA TYR A 43 1.83 14.64 12.88
C TYR A 43 1.49 15.82 11.97
N ILE A 44 0.32 15.76 11.28
CA ILE A 44 -0.06 16.77 10.30
C ILE A 44 -1.01 17.84 10.85
N GLU A 45 -1.82 17.57 11.88
CA GLU A 45 -2.95 18.43 12.29
C GLU A 45 -2.57 19.89 12.50
N LYS A 46 -1.40 20.16 13.13
CA LYS A 46 -0.90 21.52 13.41
C LYS A 46 -0.35 22.24 12.18
N LYS A 47 -0.15 21.50 11.08
CA LYS A 47 0.37 22.00 9.81
C LYS A 47 -0.76 22.20 8.78
N LEU A 48 -2.00 21.75 9.10
CA LEU A 48 -3.16 21.91 8.22
C LEU A 48 -3.61 23.37 8.13
N SER A 49 -4.05 23.77 6.96
CA SER A 49 -4.72 25.04 6.67
C SER A 49 -5.78 24.83 5.59
N ILE A 50 -6.68 25.78 5.43
CA ILE A 50 -7.74 25.74 4.39
C ILE A 50 -7.20 25.70 2.96
N GLU A 51 -5.90 25.92 2.74
CA GLU A 51 -5.23 25.77 1.45
C GLU A 51 -4.56 24.40 1.26
N THR A 52 -4.38 23.64 2.35
CA THR A 52 -3.68 22.36 2.34
C THR A 52 -4.40 21.34 1.47
N VAL A 53 -3.67 20.72 0.55
CA VAL A 53 -4.15 19.57 -0.23
C VAL A 53 -3.41 18.31 0.23
N LEU A 54 -4.18 17.29 0.59
CA LEU A 54 -3.64 16.00 1.03
C LEU A 54 -3.57 15.02 -0.14
N GLY A 55 -2.49 14.27 -0.24
CA GLY A 55 -2.38 13.07 -1.04
C GLY A 55 -2.80 11.87 -0.19
N ILE A 56 -3.71 11.05 -0.68
CA ILE A 56 -4.25 9.91 0.03
C ILE A 56 -3.96 8.64 -0.74
N GLY A 57 -3.24 7.74 -0.11
CA GLY A 57 -2.87 6.44 -0.64
C GLY A 57 -3.99 5.41 -0.66
N THR A 58 -3.61 4.13 -0.69
CA THR A 58 -4.53 3.01 -0.84
C THR A 58 -4.25 1.92 0.19
N GLY A 59 -5.31 1.24 0.63
CA GLY A 59 -5.21 0.07 1.48
C GLY A 59 -5.81 0.22 2.87
N SER A 60 -5.84 -0.88 3.60
CA SER A 60 -6.59 -0.96 4.87
C SER A 60 -6.09 -0.01 5.96
N THR A 61 -4.79 0.29 6.03
CA THR A 61 -4.24 1.27 6.99
C THR A 61 -4.68 2.68 6.62
N VAL A 62 -4.65 3.01 5.33
CA VAL A 62 -5.12 4.30 4.80
C VAL A 62 -6.63 4.49 5.04
N ASN A 63 -7.43 3.42 4.93
CA ASN A 63 -8.86 3.50 5.24
C ASN A 63 -9.12 3.93 6.70
N TYR A 64 -8.31 3.46 7.65
CA TYR A 64 -8.39 3.96 9.04
C TYR A 64 -7.98 5.43 9.14
N PHE A 65 -6.94 5.84 8.40
CA PHE A 65 -6.53 7.25 8.35
C PHE A 65 -7.65 8.14 7.79
N ILE A 66 -8.31 7.75 6.69
CA ILE A 66 -9.45 8.49 6.12
C ILE A 66 -10.60 8.60 7.14
N ASN A 67 -10.86 7.54 7.92
CA ASN A 67 -11.89 7.58 8.95
C ASN A 67 -11.55 8.58 10.08
N GLU A 68 -10.31 8.62 10.55
CA GLU A 68 -9.86 9.61 11.55
C GLU A 68 -9.86 11.03 10.96
N LEU A 69 -9.50 11.19 9.68
CA LEU A 69 -9.43 12.48 8.98
C LEU A 69 -10.79 13.18 8.90
N ASP A 70 -11.92 12.46 8.95
CA ASP A 70 -13.28 13.02 8.91
C ASP A 70 -13.51 14.10 9.98
N ALA A 71 -12.90 13.95 11.15
CA ALA A 71 -13.00 14.95 12.24
C ALA A 71 -12.27 16.27 11.91
N TYR A 72 -11.37 16.27 10.95
CA TYR A 72 -10.48 17.38 10.58
C TYR A 72 -10.81 17.98 9.20
N LYS A 73 -11.84 17.50 8.51
CA LYS A 73 -12.16 17.87 7.12
C LYS A 73 -12.35 19.35 6.85
N ASN A 74 -12.67 20.14 7.86
CA ASN A 74 -12.83 21.60 7.73
C ASN A 74 -11.50 22.37 7.90
N LEU A 75 -10.39 21.68 8.17
CA LEU A 75 -9.07 22.28 8.40
C LEU A 75 -8.17 22.23 7.16
N PHE A 76 -8.61 21.58 6.07
CA PHE A 76 -7.85 21.48 4.83
C PHE A 76 -8.78 21.59 3.62
N ARG A 77 -8.22 21.87 2.46
CA ARG A 77 -8.98 22.16 1.22
C ARG A 77 -9.65 20.91 0.65
N GLY A 78 -8.96 19.78 0.64
CA GLY A 78 -9.42 18.52 0.05
C GLY A 78 -8.26 17.59 -0.24
N ALA A 79 -8.47 16.56 -1.06
CA ALA A 79 -7.50 15.50 -1.28
C ALA A 79 -7.35 15.11 -2.76
N VAL A 80 -6.15 14.64 -3.11
CA VAL A 80 -5.87 13.86 -4.33
C VAL A 80 -5.67 12.41 -3.91
N SER A 81 -6.36 11.48 -4.57
CA SER A 81 -6.35 10.06 -4.21
C SER A 81 -5.58 9.21 -5.22
N SER A 82 -4.89 8.18 -4.72
CA SER A 82 -4.16 7.21 -5.56
C SER A 82 -5.02 6.06 -6.09
N SER A 83 -6.31 5.95 -5.70
CA SER A 83 -7.21 4.90 -6.19
C SER A 83 -8.68 5.32 -6.16
N GLU A 84 -9.50 4.67 -6.98
CA GLU A 84 -10.95 4.90 -6.97
C GLU A 84 -11.59 4.48 -5.63
N ALA A 85 -11.09 3.42 -5.00
CA ALA A 85 -11.57 2.96 -3.70
C ALA A 85 -11.37 4.03 -2.61
N SER A 86 -10.19 4.65 -2.55
CA SER A 86 -9.91 5.75 -1.61
C SER A 86 -10.68 7.01 -1.96
N SER A 87 -10.85 7.31 -3.26
CA SER A 87 -11.68 8.44 -3.74
C SER A 87 -13.13 8.30 -3.28
N GLN A 88 -13.70 7.10 -3.40
CA GLN A 88 -15.05 6.84 -2.95
C GLN A 88 -15.20 7.05 -1.43
N LEU A 89 -14.27 6.50 -0.64
CA LEU A 89 -14.30 6.63 0.83
C LEU A 89 -14.17 8.09 1.28
N LEU A 90 -13.34 8.89 0.62
CA LEU A 90 -13.22 10.34 0.88
C LEU A 90 -14.53 11.08 0.59
N ARG A 91 -15.18 10.79 -0.56
CA ARG A 91 -16.48 11.39 -0.92
C ARG A 91 -17.58 11.00 0.07
N GLU A 92 -17.61 9.77 0.57
CA GLU A 92 -18.56 9.32 1.61
C GLU A 92 -18.38 10.11 2.93
N LYS A 93 -17.16 10.64 3.20
CA LYS A 93 -16.89 11.55 4.32
C LYS A 93 -17.14 13.03 4.01
N ASN A 94 -17.62 13.35 2.81
CA ASN A 94 -17.78 14.71 2.31
C ASN A 94 -16.44 15.48 2.26
N ILE A 95 -15.34 14.79 1.96
CA ILE A 95 -14.04 15.39 1.66
C ILE A 95 -13.95 15.56 0.15
N GLU A 96 -13.61 16.77 -0.30
CA GLU A 96 -13.48 17.07 -1.73
C GLU A 96 -12.30 16.32 -2.33
N VAL A 97 -12.51 15.68 -3.49
CA VAL A 97 -11.48 14.91 -4.21
C VAL A 97 -11.17 15.59 -5.52
N PHE A 98 -9.94 16.06 -5.63
CA PHE A 98 -9.41 16.73 -6.81
C PHE A 98 -8.71 15.76 -7.76
N SER A 99 -8.69 16.09 -9.04
CA SER A 99 -7.67 15.58 -9.95
C SER A 99 -6.31 16.19 -9.62
N LEU A 100 -5.23 15.42 -9.75
CA LEU A 100 -3.87 15.96 -9.60
C LEU A 100 -3.59 17.11 -10.59
N ASN A 101 -4.26 17.10 -11.76
CA ASN A 101 -4.13 18.15 -12.75
C ASN A 101 -4.79 19.50 -12.35
N ASP A 102 -5.65 19.48 -11.33
CA ASP A 102 -6.42 20.64 -10.87
C ASP A 102 -5.86 21.30 -9.61
N VAL A 103 -4.75 20.76 -9.10
CA VAL A 103 -4.05 21.29 -7.91
C VAL A 103 -2.63 21.69 -8.25
N ASN A 104 -2.12 22.71 -7.58
CA ASN A 104 -0.75 23.19 -7.82
C ASN A 104 0.30 22.37 -7.10
N GLN A 105 -0.06 21.78 -5.94
CA GLN A 105 0.82 20.97 -5.11
C GLN A 105 0.00 20.05 -4.20
N ILE A 106 0.67 19.05 -3.67
CA ILE A 106 0.21 18.23 -2.55
C ILE A 106 1.16 18.50 -1.39
N ASP A 107 0.62 18.90 -0.23
CA ASP A 107 1.45 19.24 0.93
C ASP A 107 1.96 17.98 1.63
N PHE A 108 1.06 17.04 1.90
CA PHE A 108 1.37 15.76 2.57
C PHE A 108 0.74 14.62 1.81
N TYR A 109 1.53 13.59 1.49
CA TYR A 109 1.03 12.32 0.99
C TYR A 109 1.09 11.26 2.08
N ILE A 110 -0.03 10.64 2.40
CA ILE A 110 -0.13 9.63 3.45
C ILE A 110 -0.50 8.29 2.81
N ASP A 111 0.38 7.28 2.96
CA ASP A 111 0.15 5.95 2.39
C ASP A 111 0.79 4.84 3.22
N GLY A 112 0.36 3.60 2.96
CA GLY A 112 0.97 2.40 3.52
C GLY A 112 2.08 1.82 2.66
N ALA A 113 2.67 0.71 3.13
CA ALA A 113 3.60 -0.09 2.35
C ALA A 113 3.42 -1.59 2.65
N ASP A 114 3.88 -2.43 1.72
CA ASP A 114 3.93 -3.88 1.89
C ASP A 114 5.21 -4.29 2.61
N GLU A 115 6.33 -3.59 2.32
CA GLU A 115 7.61 -3.68 3.03
C GLU A 115 8.26 -2.31 3.18
N VAL A 116 9.01 -2.12 4.28
CA VAL A 116 9.81 -0.93 4.56
C VAL A 116 11.19 -1.35 5.04
N SER A 117 12.25 -0.95 4.33
CA SER A 117 13.64 -1.19 4.71
C SER A 117 14.17 -0.14 5.70
N PRO A 118 15.34 -0.37 6.35
CA PRO A 118 15.96 0.60 7.25
C PRO A 118 16.30 1.96 6.60
N ASN A 119 16.48 1.98 5.27
CA ASN A 119 16.78 3.19 4.50
C ASN A 119 15.50 3.88 3.96
N ASN A 120 14.33 3.48 4.46
CA ASN A 120 13.00 3.92 4.01
C ASN A 120 12.70 3.58 2.55
N PHE A 121 13.40 2.63 1.93
CA PHE A 121 12.95 2.10 0.64
C PHE A 121 11.73 1.21 0.87
N LEU A 122 10.75 1.26 -0.05
CA LEU A 122 9.51 0.52 0.10
C LEU A 122 9.30 -0.47 -1.04
N ILE A 123 8.55 -1.55 -0.72
CA ILE A 123 7.74 -2.26 -1.71
C ILE A 123 6.28 -1.92 -1.45
N LYS A 124 5.58 -1.55 -2.52
CA LYS A 124 4.15 -1.22 -2.54
C LYS A 124 3.46 -1.92 -3.71
N GLY A 125 2.14 -1.86 -3.73
CA GLY A 125 1.36 -2.38 -4.85
C GLY A 125 0.69 -3.73 -4.61
N GLY A 126 0.64 -4.22 -3.38
CA GLY A 126 -0.19 -5.36 -3.01
C GLY A 126 -1.66 -5.16 -3.38
N GLY A 127 -2.18 -3.94 -3.27
CA GLY A 127 -3.50 -3.52 -3.73
C GLY A 127 -3.60 -3.16 -5.21
N GLY A 128 -2.48 -3.15 -5.95
CA GLY A 128 -2.45 -2.86 -7.39
C GLY A 128 -2.56 -1.39 -7.79
N ALA A 129 -2.32 -0.46 -6.87
CA ALA A 129 -2.45 0.99 -7.12
C ALA A 129 -1.09 1.72 -7.20
N HIS A 130 0.03 0.98 -7.18
CA HIS A 130 1.38 1.55 -7.02
C HIS A 130 1.75 2.60 -8.06
N THR A 131 1.27 2.51 -9.28
CA THR A 131 1.53 3.52 -10.33
C THR A 131 0.93 4.87 -9.94
N ARG A 132 -0.36 4.91 -9.56
CA ARG A 132 -0.98 6.16 -9.09
C ARG A 132 -0.40 6.61 -7.74
N GLU A 133 -0.07 5.67 -6.87
CA GLU A 133 0.60 5.95 -5.59
C GLU A 133 1.93 6.67 -5.82
N LYS A 134 2.75 6.19 -6.77
CA LYS A 134 4.03 6.81 -7.12
C LYS A 134 3.86 8.18 -7.75
N ILE A 135 2.87 8.37 -8.61
CA ILE A 135 2.53 9.66 -9.22
C ILE A 135 2.17 10.68 -8.12
N VAL A 136 1.34 10.29 -7.15
CA VAL A 136 0.93 11.19 -6.06
C VAL A 136 2.11 11.45 -5.11
N ALA A 137 2.93 10.43 -4.79
CA ALA A 137 4.14 10.59 -3.99
C ALA A 137 5.13 11.57 -4.63
N ALA A 138 5.38 11.45 -5.94
CA ALA A 138 6.28 12.34 -6.68
C ALA A 138 5.80 13.80 -6.74
N ALA A 139 4.50 14.03 -6.60
CA ALA A 139 3.89 15.36 -6.60
C ALA A 139 3.76 15.99 -5.19
N ALA A 140 4.03 15.22 -4.14
CA ALA A 140 3.90 15.68 -2.77
C ALA A 140 5.18 16.35 -2.26
N GLN A 141 5.00 17.31 -1.34
CA GLN A 141 6.13 17.96 -0.66
C GLN A 141 6.72 17.08 0.43
N GLU A 142 5.88 16.29 1.12
CA GLU A 142 6.31 15.37 2.16
C GLU A 142 5.49 14.08 2.06
N PHE A 143 6.17 12.94 1.90
CA PHE A 143 5.55 11.62 1.92
C PHE A 143 5.70 10.97 3.31
N ILE A 144 4.57 10.67 3.93
CA ILE A 144 4.45 10.04 5.26
C ILE A 144 3.97 8.61 5.07
N CYS A 145 4.84 7.63 5.31
CA CYS A 145 4.47 6.22 5.25
C CYS A 145 3.93 5.75 6.61
N ILE A 146 2.77 5.10 6.61
CA ILE A 146 2.10 4.59 7.81
C ILE A 146 1.98 3.07 7.77
N VAL A 147 2.66 2.39 8.69
CA VAL A 147 2.73 0.92 8.70
C VAL A 147 2.63 0.34 10.11
N ASP A 148 2.24 -0.92 10.20
CA ASP A 148 2.47 -1.71 11.40
C ASP A 148 3.87 -2.35 11.40
N LYS A 149 4.34 -2.78 12.58
CA LYS A 149 5.68 -3.37 12.76
C LYS A 149 5.98 -4.56 11.84
N THR A 150 4.96 -5.28 11.39
CA THR A 150 5.15 -6.46 10.53
C THR A 150 5.63 -6.11 9.12
N LYS A 151 5.52 -4.83 8.75
CA LYS A 151 5.97 -4.30 7.46
C LYS A 151 7.44 -3.87 7.45
N MET A 152 8.03 -3.72 8.63
CA MET A 152 9.45 -3.41 8.77
C MET A 152 10.28 -4.67 8.49
N VAL A 153 11.17 -4.59 7.51
CA VAL A 153 12.02 -5.71 7.09
C VAL A 153 13.49 -5.28 7.06
N ASP A 154 14.41 -6.21 7.30
CA ASP A 154 15.84 -5.93 7.18
C ASP A 154 16.27 -5.81 5.71
N LYS A 155 15.63 -6.55 4.81
CA LYS A 155 15.87 -6.57 3.36
C LYS A 155 14.56 -6.70 2.62
N LEU A 156 14.39 -5.90 1.55
CA LEU A 156 13.22 -5.97 0.66
C LEU A 156 13.20 -7.27 -0.15
N GLY A 157 12.01 -7.74 -0.51
CA GLY A 157 11.80 -8.85 -1.44
C GLY A 157 11.19 -10.12 -0.84
N ALA A 158 10.75 -10.10 0.43
CA ALA A 158 9.90 -11.17 0.96
C ALA A 158 8.47 -11.05 0.42
N PHE A 159 8.00 -9.82 0.22
CA PHE A 159 6.76 -9.55 -0.51
C PHE A 159 7.03 -9.57 -2.02
N PRO A 160 6.19 -10.25 -2.85
CA PRO A 160 6.36 -10.24 -4.30
C PRO A 160 6.30 -8.80 -4.85
N LEU A 161 7.24 -8.45 -5.73
CA LEU A 161 7.31 -7.12 -6.31
C LEU A 161 6.26 -6.96 -7.42
N PRO A 162 5.25 -6.08 -7.28
CA PRO A 162 4.29 -5.82 -8.35
C PRO A 162 4.91 -4.98 -9.47
N VAL A 163 4.65 -5.38 -10.73
CA VAL A 163 5.04 -4.65 -11.93
C VAL A 163 3.79 -4.45 -12.78
N GLU A 164 3.37 -3.21 -12.98
CA GLU A 164 2.25 -2.87 -13.85
C GLU A 164 2.72 -2.83 -15.30
N VAL A 165 1.98 -3.52 -16.18
CA VAL A 165 2.35 -3.69 -17.58
C VAL A 165 1.16 -3.48 -18.49
N ILE A 166 1.41 -2.88 -19.66
CA ILE A 166 0.43 -2.84 -20.75
C ILE A 166 0.03 -4.27 -21.09
N PRO A 167 -1.26 -4.60 -21.26
CA PRO A 167 -1.74 -5.98 -21.49
C PRO A 167 -1.00 -6.73 -22.61
N GLU A 168 -0.72 -6.08 -23.74
CA GLU A 168 -0.02 -6.63 -24.87
C GLU A 168 1.45 -6.98 -24.58
N ALA A 169 2.07 -6.29 -23.62
CA ALA A 169 3.47 -6.47 -23.26
C ALA A 169 3.70 -7.56 -22.21
N ARG A 170 2.64 -8.07 -21.53
CA ARG A 170 2.74 -8.97 -20.39
C ARG A 170 3.76 -10.10 -20.57
N SER A 171 3.66 -10.85 -21.68
CA SER A 171 4.56 -11.99 -21.90
C SER A 171 5.98 -11.59 -22.26
N SER A 172 6.18 -10.46 -22.95
CA SER A 172 7.53 -9.95 -23.27
C SER A 172 8.24 -9.42 -22.03
N VAL A 173 7.53 -8.69 -21.17
CA VAL A 173 8.03 -8.22 -19.87
C VAL A 173 8.36 -9.39 -18.95
N ALA A 174 7.47 -10.39 -18.85
CA ALA A 174 7.71 -11.58 -18.04
C ALA A 174 9.03 -12.29 -18.43
N ARG A 175 9.30 -12.46 -19.74
CA ARG A 175 10.59 -13.04 -20.20
C ARG A 175 11.81 -12.18 -19.82
N LYS A 176 11.68 -10.85 -19.81
CA LYS A 176 12.77 -9.96 -19.37
C LYS A 176 13.00 -10.10 -17.87
N ILE A 177 11.94 -10.19 -17.06
CA ILE A 177 12.02 -10.42 -15.63
C ILE A 177 12.72 -11.75 -15.32
N VAL A 178 12.40 -12.83 -16.06
CA VAL A 178 13.12 -14.13 -15.93
C VAL A 178 14.61 -13.96 -16.23
N ALA A 179 14.97 -13.19 -17.26
CA ALA A 179 16.37 -12.93 -17.58
C ALA A 179 17.12 -12.11 -16.50
N LEU A 180 16.38 -11.38 -15.66
CA LEU A 180 16.91 -10.68 -14.48
C LEU A 180 16.96 -11.57 -13.23
N GLY A 181 16.58 -12.85 -13.34
CA GLY A 181 16.58 -13.82 -12.24
C GLY A 181 15.28 -13.85 -11.43
N GLY A 182 14.27 -13.05 -11.78
CA GLY A 182 12.98 -13.05 -11.10
C GLY A 182 12.03 -14.13 -11.64
N LYS A 183 11.03 -14.48 -10.81
CA LYS A 183 9.96 -15.41 -11.13
C LYS A 183 8.64 -14.65 -11.28
N PRO A 184 8.23 -14.31 -12.53
CA PRO A 184 7.01 -13.54 -12.79
C PRO A 184 5.76 -14.41 -12.64
N ILE A 185 4.77 -13.91 -11.90
CA ILE A 185 3.46 -14.52 -11.70
C ILE A 185 2.41 -13.52 -12.16
N TYR A 186 1.58 -13.89 -13.15
CA TYR A 186 0.48 -13.05 -13.59
C TYR A 186 -0.60 -12.95 -12.50
N ARG A 187 -1.00 -11.74 -12.14
CA ARG A 187 -2.11 -11.50 -11.20
C ARG A 187 -3.43 -11.70 -11.93
N GLU A 188 -3.94 -12.91 -11.92
CA GLU A 188 -5.18 -13.28 -12.61
C GLU A 188 -6.40 -12.54 -12.04
N ASN A 189 -7.38 -12.28 -12.90
CA ASN A 189 -8.65 -11.62 -12.55
C ASN A 189 -8.49 -10.24 -11.87
N PHE A 190 -7.39 -9.56 -12.16
CA PHE A 190 -7.11 -8.22 -11.66
C PHE A 190 -6.75 -7.29 -12.82
N ILE A 191 -7.40 -6.12 -12.85
CA ILE A 191 -7.11 -5.01 -13.78
C ILE A 191 -6.91 -3.76 -12.91
N THR A 192 -5.87 -3.00 -13.19
CA THR A 192 -5.60 -1.74 -12.50
C THR A 192 -6.65 -0.67 -12.85
N ASP A 193 -6.75 0.39 -12.05
CA ASP A 193 -7.61 1.54 -12.34
C ASP A 193 -7.28 2.22 -13.69
N GLN A 194 -6.09 1.98 -14.24
CA GLN A 194 -5.63 2.44 -15.56
C GLN A 194 -5.89 1.44 -16.70
N GLY A 195 -6.51 0.29 -16.40
CA GLY A 195 -6.83 -0.75 -17.39
C GLY A 195 -5.67 -1.70 -17.70
N ASN A 196 -4.60 -1.70 -16.91
CA ASN A 196 -3.40 -2.50 -17.12
C ASN A 196 -3.41 -3.82 -16.33
N HIS A 197 -2.44 -4.69 -16.66
CA HIS A 197 -2.18 -5.94 -15.93
C HIS A 197 -1.08 -5.76 -14.88
N ILE A 198 -1.03 -6.68 -13.90
CA ILE A 198 0.08 -6.78 -12.96
C ILE A 198 0.77 -8.13 -13.07
N ILE A 199 2.10 -8.09 -13.03
CA ILE A 199 2.98 -9.24 -12.82
C ILE A 199 3.56 -9.10 -11.42
N ASP A 200 3.27 -10.06 -10.54
CA ASP A 200 3.93 -10.17 -9.24
C ASP A 200 5.24 -10.95 -9.42
N VAL A 201 6.35 -10.36 -9.00
CA VAL A 201 7.68 -10.93 -9.20
C VAL A 201 8.22 -11.45 -7.87
N GLU A 202 8.42 -12.76 -7.80
CA GLU A 202 9.12 -13.44 -6.71
C GLU A 202 10.60 -13.63 -7.03
N GLU A 203 11.42 -13.90 -6.01
CA GLU A 203 12.83 -14.35 -6.11
C GLU A 203 13.76 -13.37 -6.84
N ILE A 204 13.35 -12.15 -7.12
CA ILE A 204 14.22 -11.12 -7.72
C ILE A 204 15.11 -10.49 -6.66
N ASP A 205 16.40 -10.27 -6.98
CA ASP A 205 17.31 -9.58 -6.06
C ASP A 205 17.03 -8.07 -6.02
N ILE A 206 16.67 -7.55 -4.84
CA ILE A 206 16.39 -6.14 -4.57
C ILE A 206 17.48 -5.54 -3.63
N SER A 207 18.71 -6.02 -3.74
CA SER A 207 19.83 -5.47 -2.94
C SER A 207 20.17 -4.04 -3.31
N GLU A 208 19.96 -3.67 -4.59
CA GLU A 208 20.15 -2.32 -5.12
C GLU A 208 18.82 -1.77 -5.64
N PRO A 209 17.91 -1.31 -4.74
CA PRO A 209 16.53 -0.96 -5.11
C PRO A 209 16.43 0.13 -6.17
N GLU A 210 17.27 1.19 -6.08
CA GLU A 210 17.30 2.30 -7.03
C GLU A 210 17.67 1.83 -8.44
N ALA A 211 18.69 0.97 -8.54
CA ALA A 211 19.13 0.43 -9.84
C ALA A 211 18.05 -0.49 -10.45
N LEU A 212 17.41 -1.32 -9.63
CA LEU A 212 16.36 -2.22 -10.12
C LEU A 212 15.10 -1.45 -10.51
N GLU A 213 14.72 -0.39 -9.78
CA GLU A 213 13.58 0.46 -10.13
C GLU A 213 13.75 1.06 -11.53
N ILE A 214 14.93 1.63 -11.83
CA ILE A 214 15.27 2.15 -13.17
C ILE A 214 15.25 1.04 -14.22
N LEU A 215 15.88 -0.09 -13.93
CA LEU A 215 16.02 -1.19 -14.87
C LEU A 215 14.65 -1.73 -15.31
N LEU A 216 13.73 -1.91 -14.37
CA LEU A 216 12.38 -2.38 -14.65
C LEU A 216 11.58 -1.35 -15.46
N ASN A 217 11.66 -0.06 -15.10
CA ASN A 217 10.92 1.01 -15.80
C ASN A 217 11.44 1.24 -17.23
N ASN A 218 12.67 0.82 -17.54
CA ASN A 218 13.21 0.88 -18.91
C ASN A 218 12.80 -0.31 -19.79
N ILE A 219 12.06 -1.29 -19.29
CA ILE A 219 11.55 -2.40 -20.12
C ILE A 219 10.33 -1.93 -20.91
N PRO A 220 10.33 -1.97 -22.26
CA PRO A 220 9.19 -1.59 -23.07
C PRO A 220 7.92 -2.36 -22.66
N GLY A 221 6.86 -1.62 -22.33
CA GLY A 221 5.58 -2.16 -21.87
C GLY A 221 5.41 -2.23 -20.34
N VAL A 222 6.43 -1.96 -19.56
CA VAL A 222 6.28 -1.65 -18.13
C VAL A 222 5.70 -0.24 -18.02
N VAL A 223 4.68 -0.09 -17.20
CA VAL A 223 4.09 1.20 -16.83
C VAL A 223 4.81 1.75 -15.60
N ASP A 224 4.89 0.94 -14.54
CA ASP A 224 5.66 1.23 -13.33
C ASP A 224 5.86 -0.05 -12.51
N ASN A 225 6.70 0.02 -11.50
CA ASN A 225 6.94 -1.08 -10.57
C ASN A 225 6.77 -0.64 -9.10
N GLY A 226 6.61 -1.61 -8.21
CA GLY A 226 6.32 -1.39 -6.80
C GLY A 226 7.50 -0.97 -5.94
N ILE A 227 8.70 -0.74 -6.48
CA ILE A 227 9.84 -0.20 -5.73
C ILE A 227 9.67 1.30 -5.59
N PHE A 228 9.75 1.81 -4.37
CA PHE A 228 9.78 3.23 -4.04
C PHE A 228 11.14 3.54 -3.41
N ALA A 229 12.14 3.74 -4.25
CA ALA A 229 13.48 4.09 -3.84
C ALA A 229 13.81 5.56 -4.14
N PHE A 230 13.39 6.07 -5.29
CA PHE A 230 13.50 7.51 -5.61
C PHE A 230 12.41 8.34 -4.93
N ASN A 231 11.17 7.86 -4.94
CA ASN A 231 10.04 8.52 -4.26
C ASN A 231 9.77 7.84 -2.91
N LYS A 232 10.81 7.68 -2.09
CA LYS A 232 10.70 7.11 -0.74
C LYS A 232 10.14 8.13 0.25
N PRO A 233 9.53 7.67 1.36
CA PRO A 233 8.98 8.59 2.35
C PRO A 233 10.08 9.33 3.13
N GLU A 234 9.81 10.60 3.43
CA GLU A 234 10.58 11.41 4.37
C GLU A 234 10.36 10.92 5.81
N VAL A 235 9.15 10.44 6.10
CA VAL A 235 8.76 9.99 7.45
C VAL A 235 8.09 8.63 7.38
N VAL A 236 8.53 7.73 8.24
CA VAL A 236 7.87 6.42 8.47
C VAL A 236 7.33 6.38 9.89
N LEU A 237 6.01 6.33 10.02
CA LEU A 237 5.32 6.15 11.27
C LEU A 237 4.96 4.68 11.45
N VAL A 238 5.37 4.12 12.58
CA VAL A 238 5.16 2.69 12.88
C VAL A 238 4.21 2.59 14.08
N SER A 239 3.24 1.67 14.00
CA SER A 239 2.40 1.35 15.16
C SER A 239 3.21 0.64 16.24
N ASP A 240 2.79 0.81 17.47
CA ASP A 240 3.35 0.09 18.61
C ASP A 240 2.98 -1.39 18.60
#